data_d180a7f778b6cc350baa921778755dca
#
_entry.id   d180a7f778b6cc350baa921778755dca
#
_cell.length_a   1.000
_cell.length_b   1.000
_cell.length_c   1.000
_cell.angle_alpha   90.00
_cell.angle_beta   90.00
_cell.angle_gamma   90.00
#
_symmetry.space_group_name_H-M   'P 1'
#
loop_
_entity.id
_entity.type
_entity.pdbx_description
1 polymer ?
#
loop_
_entity_poly.entity_id
_entity_poly.type
_entity_poly.pdbx_seq_one_letter_code
_entity_poly.pdbx_strand_id
1 'polypeptide(L)'
;MQVITFSSIKGGTGKTSHVIMVANCLGAAGYRVLVIDMDLNNAASFYYLNEQTQERVNEKNIAAAIGRADNRLEDYILLTDHRGVDIIPSSLYLVDMRGVSDRRLAQMLPTISEQYDFVFIDTQPTYDNLVLAAYNASDIIITPANLCTFDYNTATFLRDKIATETDKINNWYITINGYNARYAQAGTGIQKEYIDYFQRDFTLTPSQTWLPWTSTVRKITDQNMYLSDKKSGKDTAINPKLYDAVCALAESISGTTFVRPEEF
;
A
#
# COMPACT_ATOMS: atom_id res chain seq x y z
N MET A 1 13.41 0.33 -10.84
CA MET A 1 12.37 0.84 -9.91
C MET A 1 11.03 0.26 -10.34
N GLN A 2 10.25 -0.30 -9.42
CA GLN A 2 8.90 -0.79 -9.66
C GLN A 2 7.90 0.02 -8.82
N VAL A 3 6.77 0.39 -9.40
CA VAL A 3 5.73 1.23 -8.77
C VAL A 3 4.49 0.41 -8.48
N ILE A 4 4.08 0.34 -7.22
CA ILE A 4 2.94 -0.43 -6.75
C ILE A 4 1.94 0.49 -6.03
N THR A 5 0.71 0.54 -6.52
CA THR A 5 -0.36 1.32 -5.88
C THR A 5 -1.28 0.43 -5.07
N PHE A 6 -1.52 0.80 -3.82
CA PHE A 6 -2.58 0.21 -3.00
C PHE A 6 -3.81 1.10 -3.05
N SER A 7 -4.90 0.57 -3.60
CA SER A 7 -6.12 1.36 -3.83
C SER A 7 -7.40 0.58 -3.59
N SER A 8 -8.38 1.25 -3.01
CA SER A 8 -9.77 0.80 -2.96
C SER A 8 -10.69 2.00 -2.71
N ILE A 9 -11.89 1.98 -3.24
CA ILE A 9 -12.88 3.06 -3.07
C ILE A 9 -13.45 3.07 -1.65
N LYS A 10 -13.41 1.94 -0.96
CA LYS A 10 -13.93 1.83 0.40
C LYS A 10 -12.85 2.15 1.42
N GLY A 11 -13.22 2.90 2.47
CA GLY A 11 -12.40 3.09 3.66
C GLY A 11 -12.32 1.83 4.52
N GLY A 12 -11.20 1.63 5.23
CA GLY A 12 -11.04 0.51 6.18
C GLY A 12 -10.75 -0.86 5.56
N THR A 13 -10.38 -0.91 4.29
CA THR A 13 -9.97 -2.17 3.62
C THR A 13 -8.54 -2.59 3.93
N GLY A 14 -7.75 -1.69 4.56
CA GLY A 14 -6.37 -1.97 4.97
C GLY A 14 -5.30 -1.49 3.98
N LYS A 15 -5.59 -0.57 3.06
CA LYS A 15 -4.59 -0.01 2.12
C LYS A 15 -3.31 0.42 2.83
N THR A 16 -3.40 1.43 3.67
CA THR A 16 -2.26 1.99 4.43
C THR A 16 -1.53 0.93 5.24
N SER A 17 -2.26 0.02 5.91
CA SER A 17 -1.62 -1.06 6.67
C SER A 17 -0.82 -2.01 5.80
N HIS A 18 -1.30 -2.33 4.59
CA HIS A 18 -0.54 -3.13 3.63
C HIS A 18 0.70 -2.38 3.14
N VAL A 19 0.57 -1.09 2.78
CA VAL A 19 1.71 -0.25 2.37
C VAL A 19 2.78 -0.25 3.45
N ILE A 20 2.43 0.08 4.69
CA ILE A 20 3.37 0.14 5.81
C ILE A 20 4.09 -1.20 6.00
N MET A 21 3.35 -2.29 6.12
CA MET A 21 3.95 -3.60 6.42
C MET A 21 4.84 -4.10 5.27
N VAL A 22 4.41 -3.94 4.02
CA VAL A 22 5.19 -4.42 2.87
C VAL A 22 6.41 -3.54 2.62
N ALA A 23 6.27 -2.22 2.74
CA ALA A 23 7.40 -1.29 2.61
C ALA A 23 8.47 -1.55 3.67
N ASN A 24 8.07 -1.72 4.94
CA ASN A 24 8.99 -2.05 6.02
C ASN A 24 9.68 -3.40 5.80
N CYS A 25 8.96 -4.43 5.36
CA CYS A 25 9.50 -5.74 5.05
C CYS A 25 10.60 -5.66 3.97
N LEU A 26 10.35 -4.97 2.86
CA LEU A 26 11.33 -4.80 1.79
C LEU A 26 12.50 -3.92 2.21
N GLY A 27 12.24 -2.82 2.94
CA GLY A 27 13.30 -1.95 3.47
C GLY A 27 14.23 -2.70 4.44
N ALA A 28 13.67 -3.50 5.35
CA ALA A 28 14.43 -4.35 6.26
C ALA A 28 15.21 -5.47 5.53
N ALA A 29 14.69 -5.95 4.39
CA ALA A 29 15.36 -6.90 3.51
C ALA A 29 16.51 -6.27 2.69
N GLY A 30 16.70 -4.94 2.76
CA GLY A 30 17.82 -4.22 2.15
C GLY A 30 17.50 -3.49 0.86
N TYR A 31 16.23 -3.43 0.46
CA TYR A 31 15.80 -2.62 -0.69
C TYR A 31 15.60 -1.14 -0.30
N ARG A 32 15.71 -0.26 -1.30
CA ARG A 32 15.41 1.17 -1.16
C ARG A 32 13.95 1.39 -1.55
N VAL A 33 13.14 1.79 -0.61
CA VAL A 33 11.69 1.92 -0.75
C VAL A 33 11.27 3.38 -0.54
N LEU A 34 10.44 3.90 -1.44
CA LEU A 34 9.76 5.17 -1.25
C LEU A 34 8.26 4.92 -1.06
N VAL A 35 7.68 5.50 -0.02
CA VAL A 35 6.23 5.58 0.15
C VAL A 35 5.75 6.97 -0.30
N ILE A 36 4.72 7.02 -1.12
CA ILE A 36 4.03 8.27 -1.50
C ILE A 36 2.62 8.20 -0.89
N ASP A 37 2.37 9.03 0.10
CA ASP A 37 1.06 9.10 0.76
C ASP A 37 0.16 10.09 0.02
N MET A 38 -0.87 9.58 -0.65
CA MET A 38 -1.88 10.36 -1.36
C MET A 38 -3.26 10.29 -0.68
N ASP A 39 -3.33 9.86 0.59
CA ASP A 39 -4.56 9.88 1.37
C ASP A 39 -4.65 11.15 2.24
N LEU A 40 -5.77 11.87 2.16
CA LEU A 40 -6.05 13.05 3.00
C LEU A 40 -6.05 12.75 4.51
N ASN A 41 -6.20 11.48 4.90
CA ASN A 41 -6.09 11.05 6.29
C ASN A 41 -4.65 11.03 6.82
N ASN A 42 -3.65 11.14 5.95
CA ASN A 42 -2.22 11.20 6.27
C ASN A 42 -1.71 10.03 7.14
N ALA A 43 -2.34 8.86 7.09
CA ALA A 43 -2.05 7.78 8.02
C ALA A 43 -0.64 7.19 7.82
N ALA A 44 -0.18 7.02 6.58
CA ALA A 44 1.19 6.61 6.30
C ALA A 44 2.19 7.70 6.71
N SER A 45 1.86 8.97 6.46
CA SER A 45 2.69 10.10 6.87
C SER A 45 2.88 10.17 8.39
N PHE A 46 1.81 9.99 9.17
CA PHE A 46 1.90 9.94 10.64
C PHE A 46 2.73 8.76 11.14
N TYR A 47 2.66 7.62 10.47
CA TYR A 47 3.45 6.45 10.85
C TYR A 47 4.96 6.66 10.64
N TYR A 48 5.34 7.22 9.49
CA TYR A 48 6.75 7.33 9.10
C TYR A 48 7.46 8.58 9.63
N LEU A 49 6.73 9.62 10.01
CA LEU A 49 7.33 10.91 10.39
C LEU A 49 7.30 11.13 11.89
N ASN A 50 8.47 11.43 12.45
CA ASN A 50 8.62 11.90 13.82
C ASN A 50 8.30 13.42 13.93
N GLU A 51 8.23 13.95 15.17
CA GLU A 51 7.90 15.38 15.41
C GLU A 51 8.79 16.36 14.67
N GLN A 52 10.10 16.08 14.53
CA GLN A 52 11.06 16.96 13.84
C GLN A 52 10.84 17.01 12.32
N THR A 53 10.38 15.91 11.73
CA THR A 53 10.10 15.84 10.29
C THR A 53 8.72 16.36 9.95
N GLN A 54 7.77 16.34 10.88
CA GLN A 54 6.41 16.87 10.67
C GLN A 54 6.41 18.39 10.36
N GLU A 55 7.32 19.17 10.92
CA GLU A 55 7.43 20.60 10.60
C GLU A 55 7.73 20.84 9.12
N ARG A 56 8.43 19.92 8.45
CA ARG A 56 8.79 20.00 7.03
C ARG A 56 7.68 19.62 6.08
N VAL A 57 6.62 18.98 6.55
CA VAL A 57 5.49 18.50 5.73
C VAL A 57 4.76 19.66 5.04
N ASN A 58 4.71 20.85 5.66
CA ASN A 58 4.10 22.04 5.05
C ASN A 58 4.79 22.46 3.75
N GLU A 59 6.10 22.23 3.63
CA GLU A 59 6.89 22.61 2.46
C GLU A 59 7.13 21.44 1.51
N LYS A 60 7.28 20.23 2.08
CA LYS A 60 7.63 19.00 1.36
C LYS A 60 6.51 17.98 1.49
N ASN A 61 5.64 17.95 0.50
CA ASN A 61 4.52 17.02 0.43
C ASN A 61 4.09 16.78 -1.03
N ILE A 62 3.29 15.77 -1.26
CA ILE A 62 2.86 15.37 -2.61
C ILE A 62 2.00 16.43 -3.28
N ALA A 63 1.16 17.19 -2.54
CA ALA A 63 0.37 18.26 -3.14
C ALA A 63 1.27 19.39 -3.67
N ALA A 64 2.29 19.77 -2.91
CA ALA A 64 3.28 20.77 -3.34
C ALA A 64 4.08 20.27 -4.57
N ALA A 65 4.45 18.98 -4.61
CA ALA A 65 5.13 18.37 -5.76
C ALA A 65 4.26 18.40 -7.01
N ILE A 66 3.02 17.95 -6.91
CA ILE A 66 2.08 17.91 -8.04
C ILE A 66 1.76 19.32 -8.56
N GLY A 67 1.65 20.31 -7.67
CA GLY A 67 1.32 21.69 -8.00
C GLY A 67 2.40 22.48 -8.73
N ARG A 68 3.67 22.01 -8.73
CA ARG A 68 4.77 22.67 -9.43
C ARG A 68 4.99 22.11 -10.84
N ALA A 69 5.55 22.94 -11.73
CA ALA A 69 5.80 22.55 -13.13
C ALA A 69 7.14 21.83 -13.36
N ASP A 70 8.04 21.81 -12.38
CA ASP A 70 9.44 21.39 -12.53
C ASP A 70 9.69 19.89 -12.55
N ASN A 71 8.68 19.06 -12.27
CA ASN A 71 8.73 17.59 -12.23
C ASN A 71 9.76 16.98 -11.24
N ARG A 72 10.29 17.74 -10.31
CA ARG A 72 11.37 17.31 -9.39
C ARG A 72 10.81 16.65 -8.14
N LEU A 73 10.55 15.33 -8.21
CA LEU A 73 9.97 14.59 -7.09
C LEU A 73 10.95 14.43 -5.92
N GLU A 74 12.25 14.36 -6.21
CA GLU A 74 13.32 14.23 -5.23
C GLU A 74 13.36 15.34 -4.18
N ASP A 75 12.92 16.55 -4.52
CA ASP A 75 12.93 17.71 -3.61
C ASP A 75 11.91 17.56 -2.46
N TYR A 76 10.95 16.63 -2.58
CA TYR A 76 9.85 16.43 -1.64
C TYR A 76 10.01 15.20 -0.76
N ILE A 77 11.07 14.42 -0.95
CA ILE A 77 11.36 13.23 -0.15
C ILE A 77 11.82 13.64 1.25
N LEU A 78 11.28 12.98 2.26
CA LEU A 78 11.71 13.01 3.64
C LEU A 78 12.29 11.65 4.03
N LEU A 79 13.47 11.67 4.63
CA LEU A 79 14.09 10.48 5.22
C LEU A 79 13.31 10.09 6.48
N THR A 80 13.19 8.81 6.73
CA THR A 80 12.52 8.26 7.92
C THR A 80 13.51 7.50 8.81
N ASP A 81 13.07 7.18 10.04
CA ASP A 81 13.83 6.33 10.95
C ASP A 81 13.66 4.83 10.62
N HIS A 82 12.78 4.49 9.66
CA HIS A 82 12.53 3.13 9.22
C HIS A 82 13.59 2.67 8.22
N ARG A 83 14.20 1.53 8.48
CA ARG A 83 15.31 1.01 7.67
C ARG A 83 14.90 0.85 6.19
N GLY A 84 15.60 1.56 5.32
CA GLY A 84 15.44 1.47 3.86
C GLY A 84 14.13 2.07 3.32
N VAL A 85 13.37 2.80 4.14
CA VAL A 85 12.11 3.42 3.73
C VAL A 85 12.16 4.92 3.90
N ASP A 86 11.85 5.65 2.81
CA ASP A 86 11.64 7.09 2.81
C ASP A 86 10.22 7.42 2.41
N ILE A 87 9.78 8.67 2.61
CA ILE A 87 8.40 9.07 2.34
C ILE A 87 8.30 10.42 1.62
N ILE A 88 7.33 10.53 0.70
CA ILE A 88 6.73 11.81 0.32
C ILE A 88 5.37 11.89 1.03
N PRO A 89 5.24 12.76 2.04
CA PRO A 89 4.04 12.79 2.85
C PRO A 89 2.85 13.41 2.13
N SER A 90 1.67 13.08 2.62
CA SER A 90 0.42 13.67 2.20
C SER A 90 0.25 15.11 2.71
N SER A 91 -0.78 15.77 2.21
CA SER A 91 -1.21 17.10 2.67
C SER A 91 -2.69 17.28 2.43
N LEU A 92 -3.37 18.02 3.30
CA LEU A 92 -4.77 18.40 3.11
C LEU A 92 -5.00 19.23 1.83
N TYR A 93 -3.96 19.88 1.30
CA TYR A 93 -4.03 20.60 0.01
C TYR A 93 -4.19 19.68 -1.22
N LEU A 94 -4.10 18.35 -1.05
CA LEU A 94 -4.49 17.39 -2.11
C LEU A 94 -5.95 17.57 -2.55
N VAL A 95 -6.83 18.10 -1.69
CA VAL A 95 -8.20 18.40 -2.05
C VAL A 95 -8.30 19.36 -3.23
N ASP A 96 -7.36 20.29 -3.36
CA ASP A 96 -7.30 21.28 -4.42
C ASP A 96 -6.66 20.73 -5.71
N MET A 97 -6.03 19.55 -5.65
CA MET A 97 -5.31 18.92 -6.77
C MET A 97 -6.16 17.95 -7.59
N ARG A 98 -7.48 17.85 -7.33
CA ARG A 98 -8.39 16.91 -8.04
C ARG A 98 -8.52 17.19 -9.54
N GLY A 99 -8.18 18.38 -9.99
CA GLY A 99 -8.15 18.77 -11.40
C GLY A 99 -6.83 18.52 -12.11
N VAL A 100 -5.84 17.91 -11.44
CA VAL A 100 -4.52 17.63 -12.01
C VAL A 100 -4.63 16.59 -13.13
N SER A 101 -3.65 16.61 -14.04
CA SER A 101 -3.55 15.57 -15.08
C SER A 101 -3.33 14.18 -14.46
N ASP A 102 -4.09 13.21 -14.94
CA ASP A 102 -3.97 11.79 -14.60
C ASP A 102 -2.60 11.17 -14.98
N ARG A 103 -1.75 11.90 -15.73
CA ARG A 103 -0.38 11.49 -16.07
C ARG A 103 0.69 12.22 -15.25
N ARG A 104 0.29 13.12 -14.37
CA ARG A 104 1.23 13.99 -13.66
C ARG A 104 2.28 13.21 -12.87
N LEU A 105 1.85 12.24 -12.06
CA LEU A 105 2.76 11.44 -11.24
C LEU A 105 3.69 10.58 -12.11
N ALA A 106 3.18 9.98 -13.18
CA ALA A 106 3.99 9.19 -14.12
C ALA A 106 5.11 10.02 -14.78
N GLN A 107 4.91 11.33 -14.98
CA GLN A 107 5.93 12.23 -15.53
C GLN A 107 7.01 12.58 -14.52
N MET A 108 6.72 12.50 -13.21
CA MET A 108 7.65 12.88 -12.14
C MET A 108 8.52 11.71 -11.67
N LEU A 109 7.99 10.49 -11.65
CA LEU A 109 8.68 9.29 -11.14
C LEU A 109 10.04 8.99 -11.79
N PRO A 110 10.29 9.26 -13.08
CA PRO A 110 11.61 9.04 -13.68
C PRO A 110 12.75 9.80 -12.99
N THR A 111 12.48 10.92 -12.30
CA THR A 111 13.51 11.73 -11.61
C THR A 111 14.14 11.00 -10.42
N ILE A 112 13.47 9.96 -9.89
CA ILE A 112 13.92 9.16 -8.74
C ILE A 112 14.22 7.70 -9.08
N SER A 113 14.16 7.31 -10.36
CA SER A 113 14.23 5.89 -10.78
C SER A 113 15.53 5.18 -10.40
N GLU A 114 16.64 5.90 -10.28
CA GLU A 114 17.95 5.38 -9.87
C GLU A 114 18.11 5.30 -8.34
N GLN A 115 17.23 5.98 -7.58
CA GLN A 115 17.36 6.12 -6.14
C GLN A 115 16.62 5.01 -5.38
N TYR A 116 15.51 4.51 -5.94
CA TYR A 116 14.63 3.53 -5.29
C TYR A 116 14.46 2.26 -6.13
N ASP A 117 14.32 1.15 -5.44
CA ASP A 117 14.00 -0.15 -6.05
C ASP A 117 12.49 -0.31 -6.17
N PHE A 118 11.74 0.18 -5.16
CA PHE A 118 10.28 0.16 -5.09
C PHE A 118 9.70 1.51 -4.70
N VAL A 119 8.54 1.84 -5.29
CA VAL A 119 7.70 2.98 -4.89
C VAL A 119 6.31 2.44 -4.56
N PHE A 120 5.85 2.68 -3.34
CA PHE A 120 4.49 2.36 -2.90
C PHE A 120 3.64 3.62 -2.85
N ILE A 121 2.47 3.58 -3.49
CA ILE A 121 1.51 4.70 -3.46
C ILE A 121 0.31 4.29 -2.63
N ASP A 122 0.07 4.98 -1.50
CA ASP A 122 -1.13 4.84 -0.69
C ASP A 122 -2.19 5.83 -1.14
N THR A 123 -3.37 5.38 -1.56
CA THR A 123 -4.41 6.25 -2.11
C THR A 123 -5.58 6.46 -1.16
N GLN A 124 -6.24 7.60 -1.29
CA GLN A 124 -7.50 7.86 -0.61
C GLN A 124 -8.63 6.89 -1.05
N PRO A 125 -9.69 6.70 -0.24
CA PRO A 125 -10.81 5.81 -0.57
C PRO A 125 -11.82 6.49 -1.50
N THR A 126 -11.37 6.93 -2.68
CA THR A 126 -12.17 7.60 -3.71
C THR A 126 -11.79 7.08 -5.10
N TYR A 127 -12.49 7.57 -6.10
CA TYR A 127 -12.12 7.42 -7.51
C TYR A 127 -12.17 8.79 -8.18
N ASP A 128 -11.01 9.41 -8.33
CA ASP A 128 -10.82 10.73 -8.93
C ASP A 128 -9.50 10.81 -9.72
N ASN A 129 -9.18 11.97 -10.27
CA ASN A 129 -7.98 12.15 -11.07
C ASN A 129 -6.67 11.89 -10.30
N LEU A 130 -6.65 12.08 -8.97
CA LEU A 130 -5.47 11.75 -8.17
C LEU A 130 -5.25 10.22 -8.11
N VAL A 131 -6.33 9.46 -7.95
CA VAL A 131 -6.27 7.99 -7.99
C VAL A 131 -5.92 7.50 -9.39
N LEU A 132 -6.48 8.11 -10.44
CA LEU A 132 -6.09 7.80 -11.82
C LEU A 132 -4.61 8.14 -12.09
N ALA A 133 -4.09 9.23 -11.53
CA ALA A 133 -2.67 9.58 -11.64
C ALA A 133 -1.77 8.51 -10.97
N ALA A 134 -2.19 7.96 -9.82
CA ALA A 134 -1.51 6.85 -9.19
C ALA A 134 -1.57 5.57 -10.06
N TYR A 135 -2.73 5.24 -10.65
CA TYR A 135 -2.87 4.07 -11.51
C TYR A 135 -2.01 4.17 -12.77
N ASN A 136 -2.04 5.31 -13.46
CA ASN A 136 -1.24 5.52 -14.67
C ASN A 136 0.28 5.51 -14.40
N ALA A 137 0.67 5.84 -13.17
CA ALA A 137 2.06 5.80 -12.73
C ALA A 137 2.54 4.40 -12.30
N SER A 138 1.62 3.44 -12.10
CA SER A 138 1.92 2.15 -11.48
C SER A 138 2.25 1.07 -12.50
N ASP A 139 3.14 0.15 -12.09
CA ASP A 139 3.35 -1.14 -12.76
C ASP A 139 2.32 -2.17 -12.29
N ILE A 140 1.95 -2.11 -11.00
CA ILE A 140 1.00 -3.02 -10.35
C ILE A 140 0.02 -2.22 -9.50
N ILE A 141 -1.26 -2.61 -9.54
CA ILE A 141 -2.29 -2.10 -8.65
C ILE A 141 -2.77 -3.25 -7.75
N ILE A 142 -2.78 -3.03 -6.44
CA ILE A 142 -3.28 -3.97 -5.43
C ILE A 142 -4.50 -3.37 -4.74
N THR A 143 -5.59 -4.11 -4.73
CA THR A 143 -6.81 -3.74 -4.01
C THR A 143 -7.01 -4.67 -2.82
N PRO A 144 -6.75 -4.21 -1.58
CA PRO A 144 -7.13 -4.96 -0.39
C PRO A 144 -8.66 -5.01 -0.26
N ALA A 145 -9.21 -6.19 -0.02
CA ALA A 145 -10.64 -6.40 0.12
C ALA A 145 -10.96 -7.34 1.30
N ASN A 146 -11.98 -6.98 2.08
CA ASN A 146 -12.54 -7.89 3.08
C ASN A 146 -13.59 -8.81 2.41
N LEU A 147 -13.82 -9.97 3.00
CA LEU A 147 -14.78 -10.96 2.47
C LEU A 147 -16.23 -10.56 2.80
N CYS A 148 -16.74 -9.55 2.09
CA CYS A 148 -18.10 -9.04 2.27
C CYS A 148 -18.69 -8.44 0.98
N THR A 149 -20.01 -8.29 0.93
CA THR A 149 -20.76 -7.74 -0.22
C THR A 149 -20.27 -6.36 -0.66
N PHE A 150 -19.99 -5.48 0.30
CA PHE A 150 -19.61 -4.11 -0.03
C PHE A 150 -18.26 -4.05 -0.75
N ASP A 151 -17.26 -4.83 -0.29
CA ASP A 151 -15.95 -4.86 -0.91
C ASP A 151 -16.01 -5.56 -2.28
N TYR A 152 -16.81 -6.60 -2.43
CA TYR A 152 -17.06 -7.25 -3.72
C TYR A 152 -17.68 -6.28 -4.74
N ASN A 153 -18.71 -5.53 -4.36
CA ASN A 153 -19.36 -4.56 -5.24
C ASN A 153 -18.42 -3.41 -5.64
N THR A 154 -17.62 -2.90 -4.69
CA THR A 154 -16.64 -1.85 -4.99
C THR A 154 -15.50 -2.38 -5.86
N ALA A 155 -15.07 -3.62 -5.70
CA ALA A 155 -14.10 -4.27 -6.58
C ALA A 155 -14.65 -4.44 -8.01
N THR A 156 -15.93 -4.80 -8.15
CA THR A 156 -16.58 -4.89 -9.47
C THR A 156 -16.59 -3.54 -10.17
N PHE A 157 -16.95 -2.46 -9.46
CA PHE A 157 -16.91 -1.12 -10.00
C PHE A 157 -15.47 -0.72 -10.41
N LEU A 158 -14.47 -0.99 -9.56
CA LEU A 158 -13.06 -0.72 -9.87
C LEU A 158 -12.58 -1.47 -11.11
N ARG A 159 -12.95 -2.75 -11.25
CA ARG A 159 -12.60 -3.55 -12.45
C ARG A 159 -13.06 -2.84 -13.72
N ASP A 160 -14.31 -2.42 -13.76
CA ASP A 160 -14.89 -1.77 -14.93
C ASP A 160 -14.19 -0.43 -15.22
N LYS A 161 -13.87 0.34 -14.18
CA LYS A 161 -13.14 1.60 -14.29
C LYS A 161 -11.70 1.41 -14.78
N ILE A 162 -10.95 0.49 -14.17
CA ILE A 162 -9.56 0.20 -14.55
C ILE A 162 -9.52 -0.31 -16.00
N ALA A 163 -10.47 -1.17 -16.40
CA ALA A 163 -10.53 -1.71 -17.75
C ALA A 163 -10.86 -0.66 -18.82
N THR A 164 -11.64 0.38 -18.48
CA THR A 164 -12.08 1.38 -19.44
C THR A 164 -11.21 2.64 -19.48
N GLU A 165 -10.59 3.00 -18.35
CA GLU A 165 -9.88 4.27 -18.19
C GLU A 165 -8.35 4.11 -18.10
N THR A 166 -7.84 2.87 -18.03
CA THR A 166 -6.40 2.58 -17.94
C THR A 166 -6.02 1.35 -18.77
N ASP A 167 -4.72 1.12 -18.94
CA ASP A 167 -4.14 -0.11 -19.52
C ASP A 167 -3.73 -1.15 -18.46
N LYS A 168 -4.17 -0.96 -17.18
CA LYS A 168 -3.64 -1.68 -16.01
C LYS A 168 -4.45 -2.91 -15.60
N ILE A 169 -5.50 -3.27 -16.30
CA ILE A 169 -6.40 -4.37 -15.92
C ILE A 169 -5.68 -5.72 -15.76
N ASN A 170 -4.64 -5.98 -16.56
CA ASN A 170 -3.85 -7.21 -16.49
C ASN A 170 -2.83 -7.21 -15.34
N ASN A 171 -2.56 -6.05 -14.74
CA ASN A 171 -1.64 -5.85 -13.63
C ASN A 171 -2.38 -5.40 -12.36
N TRP A 172 -3.68 -5.63 -12.32
CA TRP A 172 -4.52 -5.36 -11.16
C TRP A 172 -4.87 -6.65 -10.44
N TYR A 173 -4.63 -6.68 -9.13
CA TYR A 173 -4.85 -7.83 -8.27
C TYR A 173 -5.64 -7.45 -7.03
N ILE A 174 -6.47 -8.36 -6.55
CA ILE A 174 -7.11 -8.25 -5.25
C ILE A 174 -6.35 -9.09 -4.24
N THR A 175 -6.05 -8.52 -3.07
CA THR A 175 -5.54 -9.25 -1.92
C THR A 175 -6.60 -9.29 -0.83
N ILE A 176 -6.82 -10.47 -0.21
CA ILE A 176 -7.81 -10.60 0.85
C ILE A 176 -7.23 -10.09 2.16
N ASN A 177 -7.98 -9.21 2.81
CA ASN A 177 -7.67 -8.67 4.13
C ASN A 177 -8.62 -9.24 5.18
N GLY A 178 -8.14 -9.44 6.40
CA GLY A 178 -8.95 -9.98 7.49
C GLY A 178 -9.33 -11.46 7.31
N TYR A 179 -8.49 -12.23 6.62
CA TYR A 179 -8.70 -13.65 6.36
C TYR A 179 -8.67 -14.47 7.65
N ASN A 180 -9.65 -15.37 7.81
CA ASN A 180 -9.66 -16.32 8.91
C ASN A 180 -9.69 -17.76 8.36
N ALA A 181 -8.53 -18.42 8.39
CA ALA A 181 -8.34 -19.77 7.86
C ALA A 181 -9.31 -20.81 8.46
N ARG A 182 -9.72 -20.67 9.72
CA ARG A 182 -10.64 -21.61 10.36
C ARG A 182 -12.01 -21.59 9.70
N TYR A 183 -12.53 -20.41 9.35
CA TYR A 183 -13.82 -20.30 8.69
C TYR A 183 -13.76 -20.66 7.20
N ALA A 184 -12.64 -20.36 6.54
CA ALA A 184 -12.45 -20.69 5.13
C ALA A 184 -12.26 -22.20 4.89
N GLN A 185 -11.56 -22.91 5.79
CA GLN A 185 -11.31 -24.35 5.70
C GLN A 185 -12.51 -25.22 6.10
N ALA A 186 -13.46 -24.67 6.84
CA ALA A 186 -14.68 -25.40 7.22
C ALA A 186 -15.57 -25.80 6.03
N GLY A 187 -15.25 -25.36 4.81
CA GLY A 187 -15.98 -25.72 3.57
C GLY A 187 -17.37 -25.11 3.47
N THR A 188 -17.86 -24.47 4.52
CA THR A 188 -19.18 -23.86 4.64
C THR A 188 -19.05 -22.52 5.37
N GLY A 189 -19.89 -21.57 5.02
CA GLY A 189 -19.97 -20.28 5.68
C GLY A 189 -19.64 -19.10 4.77
N ILE A 190 -20.01 -17.93 5.22
CA ILE A 190 -20.02 -16.69 4.45
C ILE A 190 -18.64 -16.32 3.88
N GLN A 191 -17.56 -16.58 4.59
CA GLN A 191 -16.21 -16.28 4.08
C GLN A 191 -15.82 -17.17 2.89
N LYS A 192 -16.17 -18.47 2.93
CA LYS A 192 -15.92 -19.37 1.82
C LYS A 192 -16.69 -18.95 0.58
N GLU A 193 -17.95 -18.57 0.74
CA GLU A 193 -18.79 -18.08 -0.36
C GLU A 193 -18.17 -16.84 -1.02
N TYR A 194 -17.70 -15.85 -0.25
CA TYR A 194 -17.03 -14.69 -0.80
C TYR A 194 -15.70 -15.02 -1.45
N ILE A 195 -14.91 -15.94 -0.89
CA ILE A 195 -13.67 -16.40 -1.55
C ILE A 195 -13.99 -16.93 -2.95
N ASP A 196 -15.03 -17.76 -3.07
CA ASP A 196 -15.44 -18.34 -4.36
C ASP A 196 -15.90 -17.25 -5.34
N TYR A 197 -16.64 -16.23 -4.87
CA TYR A 197 -17.02 -15.09 -5.70
C TYR A 197 -15.80 -14.29 -6.17
N PHE A 198 -14.89 -13.95 -5.27
CA PHE A 198 -13.69 -13.22 -5.63
C PHE A 198 -12.78 -14.02 -6.58
N GLN A 199 -12.59 -15.30 -6.36
CA GLN A 199 -11.79 -16.17 -7.23
C GLN A 199 -12.40 -16.36 -8.62
N ARG A 200 -13.72 -16.36 -8.72
CA ARG A 200 -14.42 -16.48 -10.00
C ARG A 200 -14.29 -15.22 -10.86
N ASP A 201 -14.34 -14.04 -10.25
CA ASP A 201 -14.57 -12.78 -10.96
C ASP A 201 -13.35 -11.87 -11.03
N PHE A 202 -12.28 -12.19 -10.26
CA PHE A 202 -11.08 -11.34 -10.16
C PHE A 202 -9.78 -12.16 -10.13
N THR A 203 -8.68 -11.50 -10.51
CA THR A 203 -7.34 -12.03 -10.28
C THR A 203 -6.92 -11.74 -8.85
N LEU A 204 -6.70 -12.78 -8.06
CA LEU A 204 -6.28 -12.65 -6.66
C LEU A 204 -4.76 -12.84 -6.54
N THR A 205 -4.16 -12.18 -5.55
CA THR A 205 -2.84 -12.58 -5.07
C THR A 205 -2.88 -14.00 -4.48
N PRO A 206 -1.76 -14.73 -4.45
CA PRO A 206 -1.73 -16.09 -3.88
C PRO A 206 -2.28 -16.13 -2.44
N SER A 207 -2.98 -17.19 -2.06
CA SER A 207 -3.68 -17.24 -0.76
C SER A 207 -2.77 -17.14 0.47
N GLN A 208 -1.50 -17.52 0.35
CA GLN A 208 -0.50 -17.33 1.42
C GLN A 208 -0.15 -15.86 1.69
N THR A 209 -0.51 -14.94 0.77
CA THR A 209 -0.28 -13.50 0.91
C THR A 209 -1.45 -12.78 1.60
N TRP A 210 -2.56 -13.47 1.87
CA TRP A 210 -3.74 -12.87 2.46
C TRP A 210 -3.53 -12.56 3.93
N LEU A 211 -3.74 -11.31 4.33
CA LEU A 211 -3.47 -10.90 5.70
C LEU A 211 -4.53 -11.44 6.66
N PRO A 212 -4.12 -12.11 7.75
CA PRO A 212 -5.06 -12.64 8.73
C PRO A 212 -5.72 -11.49 9.51
N TRP A 213 -6.96 -11.73 9.96
CA TRP A 213 -7.58 -10.83 10.92
C TRP A 213 -6.86 -10.92 12.27
N THR A 214 -6.27 -9.80 12.73
CA THR A 214 -5.49 -9.74 13.97
C THR A 214 -5.39 -8.32 14.50
N SER A 215 -5.37 -8.17 15.83
CA SER A 215 -5.09 -6.89 16.49
C SER A 215 -3.62 -6.47 16.39
N THR A 216 -2.73 -7.36 15.94
CA THR A 216 -1.30 -7.06 15.77
C THR A 216 -1.06 -5.93 14.78
N VAL A 217 -1.90 -5.82 13.73
CA VAL A 217 -1.82 -4.72 12.77
C VAL A 217 -1.87 -3.36 13.48
N ARG A 218 -2.81 -3.17 14.42
CA ARG A 218 -2.89 -1.92 15.20
C ARG A 218 -1.66 -1.65 16.07
N LYS A 219 -1.02 -2.69 16.59
CA LYS A 219 0.23 -2.51 17.35
C LYS A 219 1.35 -1.98 16.45
N ILE A 220 1.39 -2.46 15.20
CA ILE A 220 2.35 -1.97 14.21
C ILE A 220 2.00 -0.52 13.83
N THR A 221 0.77 -0.26 13.37
CA THR A 221 0.39 1.04 12.81
C THR A 221 0.21 2.15 13.85
N ASP A 222 -0.32 1.84 15.04
CA ASP A 222 -0.70 2.84 16.03
C ASP A 222 0.34 2.99 17.15
N GLN A 223 1.16 1.95 17.39
CA GLN A 223 2.17 1.93 18.44
C GLN A 223 3.60 1.84 17.89
N ASN A 224 3.74 1.88 16.57
CA ASN A 224 5.03 1.83 15.85
C ASN A 224 5.90 0.64 16.27
N MET A 225 5.30 -0.55 16.44
CA MET A 225 6.01 -1.77 16.80
C MET A 225 6.49 -2.49 15.54
N TYR A 226 7.66 -3.12 15.63
CA TYR A 226 8.16 -4.02 14.60
C TYR A 226 7.38 -5.34 14.59
N LEU A 227 7.22 -5.96 13.42
CA LEU A 227 6.62 -7.28 13.25
C LEU A 227 7.70 -8.36 13.19
N SER A 228 7.53 -9.48 13.91
CA SER A 228 8.43 -10.62 13.88
C SER A 228 7.69 -11.96 13.95
N ASP A 229 8.31 -13.03 13.47
CA ASP A 229 7.84 -14.41 13.60
C ASP A 229 8.24 -15.07 14.93
N LYS A 230 9.26 -14.53 15.63
CA LYS A 230 9.83 -15.04 16.87
C LYS A 230 10.11 -13.91 17.84
N LYS A 231 10.41 -14.27 19.08
CA LYS A 231 10.66 -13.30 20.15
C LYS A 231 11.93 -12.49 19.83
N SER A 232 11.75 -11.20 19.62
CA SER A 232 12.83 -10.21 19.56
C SER A 232 12.47 -9.03 20.46
N GLY A 233 13.25 -8.00 20.56
CA GLY A 233 13.23 -6.79 21.37
C GLY A 233 11.96 -6.31 22.07
N LYS A 234 12.08 -5.20 22.78
CA LYS A 234 11.01 -4.63 23.63
C LYS A 234 9.82 -4.11 22.81
N ASP A 235 10.09 -3.61 21.60
CA ASP A 235 9.10 -2.92 20.77
C ASP A 235 8.65 -3.77 19.58
N THR A 236 8.59 -5.13 19.77
CA THR A 236 8.25 -6.07 18.73
C THR A 236 6.94 -6.79 18.99
N ALA A 237 6.05 -6.79 17.99
CA ALA A 237 4.82 -7.54 17.97
C ALA A 237 5.04 -8.92 17.33
N ILE A 238 4.85 -10.00 18.10
CA ILE A 238 5.04 -11.36 17.60
C ILE A 238 3.75 -11.86 16.99
N ASN A 239 3.79 -12.15 15.69
CA ASN A 239 2.70 -12.81 14.98
C ASN A 239 3.22 -13.55 13.74
N PRO A 240 3.60 -14.84 13.86
CA PRO A 240 4.19 -15.58 12.76
C PRO A 240 3.30 -15.64 11.51
N LYS A 241 1.98 -15.78 11.68
CA LYS A 241 1.06 -15.85 10.55
C LYS A 241 0.96 -14.55 9.77
N LEU A 242 0.94 -13.42 10.48
CA LEU A 242 0.94 -12.11 9.83
C LEU A 242 2.29 -11.86 9.17
N TYR A 243 3.40 -12.18 9.86
CA TYR A 243 4.75 -12.06 9.34
C TYR A 243 4.92 -12.85 8.04
N ASP A 244 4.54 -14.13 8.04
CA ASP A 244 4.63 -14.99 6.83
C ASP A 244 3.79 -14.44 5.68
N ALA A 245 2.57 -13.96 5.96
CA ALA A 245 1.69 -13.41 4.93
C ALA A 245 2.25 -12.12 4.34
N VAL A 246 2.81 -11.22 5.16
CA VAL A 246 3.45 -9.98 4.68
C VAL A 246 4.69 -10.29 3.85
N CYS A 247 5.59 -11.17 4.30
CA CYS A 247 6.75 -11.57 3.53
C CYS A 247 6.35 -12.20 2.18
N ALA A 248 5.35 -13.10 2.19
CA ALA A 248 4.86 -13.72 0.96
C ALA A 248 4.22 -12.69 0.01
N LEU A 249 3.51 -11.68 0.54
CA LEU A 249 2.95 -10.60 -0.28
C LEU A 249 4.08 -9.75 -0.87
N ALA A 250 5.08 -9.37 -0.08
CA ALA A 250 6.23 -8.62 -0.53
C ALA A 250 6.99 -9.36 -1.66
N GLU A 251 7.24 -10.68 -1.50
CA GLU A 251 7.85 -11.53 -2.53
C GLU A 251 6.97 -11.59 -3.81
N SER A 252 5.66 -11.75 -3.65
CA SER A 252 4.72 -11.87 -4.76
C SER A 252 4.63 -10.60 -5.61
N ILE A 253 4.53 -9.43 -4.99
CA ILE A 253 4.36 -8.16 -5.70
C ILE A 253 5.66 -7.57 -6.21
N SER A 254 6.79 -7.84 -5.54
CA SER A 254 8.11 -7.41 -5.99
C SER A 254 8.68 -8.30 -7.10
N GLY A 255 8.14 -9.51 -7.26
CA GLY A 255 8.68 -10.52 -8.18
C GLY A 255 10.07 -11.04 -7.78
N THR A 256 10.51 -10.79 -6.54
CA THR A 256 11.82 -11.19 -6.03
C THR A 256 11.69 -12.02 -4.77
N THR A 257 12.60 -12.98 -4.60
CA THR A 257 12.79 -13.67 -3.32
C THR A 257 13.94 -13.02 -2.56
N PHE A 258 13.81 -12.86 -1.26
CA PHE A 258 14.81 -12.25 -0.41
C PHE A 258 15.01 -13.03 0.90
N VAL A 259 16.12 -12.77 1.57
CA VAL A 259 16.33 -13.28 2.92
C VAL A 259 15.38 -12.51 3.85
N ARG A 260 14.43 -13.22 4.45
CA ARG A 260 13.43 -12.63 5.33
C ARG A 260 14.11 -11.97 6.53
N PRO A 261 13.86 -10.70 6.81
CA PRO A 261 14.44 -10.00 7.95
C PRO A 261 13.95 -10.61 9.27
N GLU A 262 14.69 -10.44 10.35
CA GLU A 262 14.25 -10.94 11.68
C GLU A 262 13.02 -10.18 12.19
N GLU A 263 12.92 -8.89 11.85
CA GLU A 263 11.80 -8.00 12.17
C GLU A 263 11.74 -6.82 11.18
N PHE A 264 10.59 -6.22 11.04
CA PHE A 264 10.36 -5.03 10.20
C PHE A 264 9.16 -4.20 10.64
#